data_bf6c966ca6eb7ad6fdff957155933005
#
_entry.id   bf6c966ca6eb7ad6fdff957155933005
#
_cell.length_a   1.000
_cell.length_b   1.000
_cell.length_c   1.000
_cell.angle_alpha   90.00
_cell.angle_beta   90.00
_cell.angle_gamma   90.00
#
_symmetry.space_group_name_H-M   'P 1'
#
loop_
_entity.id
_entity.type
_entity.pdbx_description
1 polymer ?
#
loop_
_entity_poly.entity_id
_entity_poly.type
_entity_poly.pdbx_seq_one_letter_code
_entity_poly.pdbx_strand_id
1 'polypeptide(L)'
;MKRDFAIAGALWLIITVIGEALVLLVEFYPAAQSDKGEEIESAFRLLLILAVPVFALVVAVLLYSVMRHSTGDTPPEDGPALHGRGLVPFIWLGVTSGLTLLIIIYPGLTSLSAVISDESNPDLVVEVTGFQWQWQFTYPQQDINIIGTPDDIPEMVLPVERSVRFEITSVDVLHSFWVPAFLMKIDAVPGMTTIISLRPTKTGTFLTDSMLRVQCAELCGLRHSTMAAHVAVVTEQEFEEWVADQQALSAGAEQPTPVTGAQEFTIVSEDSLFDVDEIQVEASGQVVMTFDNRDAAVPHNWAVYESEEAATSGGAPIAGSPIESGPVTQTIVFDAPEPGTYFFRCDVHPTTMTGVLEVR
;
A
#
# COMPACT_ATOMS: atom_id res chain seq x y z
N MET A 1 18.35 44.90 28.19
CA MET A 1 18.11 44.84 26.75
C MET A 1 19.27 44.21 25.95
N LYS A 2 20.47 44.83 25.80
CA LYS A 2 21.54 44.22 24.95
C LYS A 2 22.00 42.85 25.43
N ARG A 3 22.09 42.61 26.74
CA ARG A 3 22.48 41.33 27.36
C ARG A 3 21.38 40.27 27.14
N ASP A 4 20.11 40.64 27.18
CA ASP A 4 18.96 39.74 27.02
C ASP A 4 18.91 39.25 25.58
N PHE A 5 19.06 40.13 24.59
CA PHE A 5 19.17 39.76 23.19
C PHE A 5 20.39 38.88 22.90
N ALA A 6 21.53 39.12 23.58
CA ALA A 6 22.72 38.30 23.37
C ALA A 6 22.52 36.86 23.94
N ILE A 7 21.86 36.71 25.10
CA ILE A 7 21.57 35.39 25.66
C ILE A 7 20.55 34.61 24.80
N ALA A 8 19.44 35.25 24.42
CA ALA A 8 18.44 34.62 23.57
C ALA A 8 19.03 34.26 22.18
N GLY A 9 19.86 35.13 21.62
CA GLY A 9 20.57 34.86 20.37
C GLY A 9 21.59 33.73 20.48
N ALA A 10 22.31 33.63 21.58
CA ALA A 10 23.23 32.51 21.84
C ALA A 10 22.46 31.19 21.99
N LEU A 11 21.35 31.16 22.72
CA LEU A 11 20.47 30.00 22.84
C LEU A 11 19.93 29.58 21.46
N TRP A 12 19.44 30.53 20.70
CA TRP A 12 18.97 30.27 19.32
C TRP A 12 20.07 29.64 18.46
N LEU A 13 21.28 30.21 18.48
CA LEU A 13 22.39 29.67 17.69
C LEU A 13 22.78 28.26 18.11
N ILE A 14 22.85 27.98 19.42
CA ILE A 14 23.16 26.64 19.95
C ILE A 14 22.10 25.64 19.52
N ILE A 15 20.82 25.96 19.71
CA ILE A 15 19.71 25.06 19.35
C ILE A 15 19.69 24.82 17.83
N THR A 16 19.92 25.87 17.01
CA THR A 16 20.04 25.74 15.56
C THR A 16 21.17 24.81 15.16
N VAL A 17 22.38 25.01 15.71
CA VAL A 17 23.53 24.15 15.34
C VAL A 17 23.31 22.70 15.73
N ILE A 18 22.72 22.44 16.90
CA ILE A 18 22.39 21.08 17.33
C ILE A 18 21.31 20.49 16.42
N GLY A 19 20.26 21.24 16.13
CA GLY A 19 19.17 20.79 15.25
C GLY A 19 19.65 20.49 13.84
N GLU A 20 20.47 21.36 13.24
CA GLU A 20 21.06 21.11 11.91
C GLU A 20 21.99 19.89 11.93
N ALA A 21 22.78 19.72 12.96
CA ALA A 21 23.62 18.54 13.10
C ALA A 21 22.77 17.26 13.17
N LEU A 22 21.65 17.28 13.87
CA LEU A 22 20.72 16.15 13.91
C LEU A 22 20.12 15.86 12.51
N VAL A 23 19.64 16.89 11.79
CA VAL A 23 19.09 16.74 10.44
C VAL A 23 20.11 16.18 9.46
N LEU A 24 21.38 16.52 9.60
CA LEU A 24 22.46 16.07 8.71
C LEU A 24 23.04 14.70 9.05
N LEU A 25 22.95 14.27 10.33
CA LEU A 25 23.60 13.05 10.82
C LEU A 25 22.61 11.91 11.12
N VAL A 26 21.32 12.19 11.25
CA VAL A 26 20.30 11.20 11.60
C VAL A 26 19.35 11.03 10.40
N GLU A 27 19.09 9.80 10.01
CA GLU A 27 18.06 9.45 9.05
C GLU A 27 16.71 9.38 9.76
N PHE A 28 15.79 10.34 9.49
CA PHE A 28 14.48 10.43 10.12
C PHE A 28 13.38 9.72 9.33
N TYR A 29 13.68 9.24 8.13
CA TYR A 29 12.74 8.59 7.21
C TYR A 29 13.43 7.42 6.51
N PRO A 30 12.68 6.46 5.94
CA PRO A 30 13.25 5.38 5.17
C PRO A 30 14.12 5.92 4.02
N ALA A 31 15.23 5.27 3.74
CA ALA A 31 16.06 5.60 2.59
C ALA A 31 15.25 5.38 1.29
N ALA A 32 15.25 6.35 0.40
CA ALA A 32 14.56 6.24 -0.87
C ALA A 32 15.12 5.10 -1.73
N GLN A 33 14.23 4.33 -2.34
CA GLN A 33 14.56 3.23 -3.25
C GLN A 33 13.85 3.39 -4.60
N SER A 34 13.46 4.63 -4.94
CA SER A 34 12.94 5.00 -6.25
C SER A 34 13.41 6.40 -6.65
N ASP A 35 13.46 6.69 -7.94
CA ASP A 35 13.82 7.99 -8.48
C ASP A 35 12.94 9.12 -7.93
N LYS A 36 11.63 8.92 -7.89
CA LYS A 36 10.68 9.88 -7.31
C LYS A 36 10.86 10.03 -5.80
N GLY A 37 11.16 8.93 -5.12
CA GLY A 37 11.48 8.93 -3.69
C GLY A 37 12.72 9.75 -3.37
N GLU A 38 13.76 9.71 -4.19
CA GLU A 38 14.98 10.51 -4.04
C GLU A 38 14.68 12.03 -4.15
N GLU A 39 13.79 12.42 -5.07
CA GLU A 39 13.31 13.80 -5.17
C GLU A 39 12.53 14.24 -3.92
N ILE A 40 11.64 13.38 -3.41
CA ILE A 40 10.89 13.64 -2.19
C ILE A 40 11.82 13.76 -0.98
N GLU A 41 12.78 12.85 -0.85
CA GLU A 41 13.79 12.87 0.21
C GLU A 41 14.59 14.19 0.19
N SER A 42 15.07 14.59 -0.98
CA SER A 42 15.82 15.82 -1.20
C SER A 42 15.01 17.06 -0.80
N ALA A 43 13.74 17.12 -1.22
CA ALA A 43 12.82 18.20 -0.87
C ALA A 43 12.57 18.26 0.64
N PHE A 44 12.34 17.10 1.27
CA PHE A 44 12.07 17.00 2.70
C PHE A 44 13.27 17.44 3.55
N ARG A 45 14.47 17.03 3.15
CA ARG A 45 15.73 17.44 3.79
C ARG A 45 15.94 18.96 3.75
N LEU A 46 15.70 19.60 2.60
CA LEU A 46 15.74 21.05 2.50
C LEU A 46 14.73 21.72 3.43
N LEU A 47 13.48 21.24 3.43
CA LEU A 47 12.44 21.80 4.31
C LEU A 47 12.82 21.70 5.79
N LEU A 48 13.41 20.57 6.22
CA LEU A 48 13.92 20.42 7.59
C LEU A 48 15.03 21.42 7.90
N ILE A 49 16.02 21.58 7.01
CA ILE A 49 17.11 22.58 7.16
C ILE A 49 16.53 23.98 7.30
N LEU A 50 15.53 24.36 6.52
CA LEU A 50 14.89 25.68 6.63
C LEU A 50 14.01 25.82 7.88
N ALA A 51 13.42 24.75 8.37
CA ALA A 51 12.52 24.76 9.53
C ALA A 51 13.29 24.85 10.87
N VAL A 52 14.45 24.21 10.97
CA VAL A 52 15.23 24.15 12.21
C VAL A 52 15.56 25.52 12.80
N PRO A 53 16.13 26.51 12.08
CA PRO A 53 16.43 27.82 12.64
C PRO A 53 15.19 28.60 13.07
N VAL A 54 14.05 28.42 12.36
CA VAL A 54 12.77 29.04 12.71
C VAL A 54 12.22 28.42 14.01
N PHE A 55 12.19 27.09 14.10
CA PHE A 55 11.78 26.38 15.31
C PHE A 55 12.70 26.71 16.51
N ALA A 56 14.01 26.72 16.27
CA ALA A 56 15.00 27.07 17.29
C ALA A 56 14.80 28.48 17.83
N LEU A 57 14.39 29.44 17.00
CA LEU A 57 14.09 30.81 17.45
C LEU A 57 12.92 30.83 18.43
N VAL A 58 11.84 30.13 18.11
CA VAL A 58 10.66 30.04 18.98
C VAL A 58 11.02 29.40 20.34
N VAL A 59 11.75 28.27 20.29
CA VAL A 59 12.18 27.57 21.49
C VAL A 59 13.14 28.41 22.34
N ALA A 60 14.10 29.09 21.72
CA ALA A 60 15.06 29.94 22.43
C ALA A 60 14.38 31.12 23.14
N VAL A 61 13.42 31.78 22.46
CA VAL A 61 12.65 32.89 23.07
C VAL A 61 11.76 32.38 24.20
N LEU A 62 11.12 31.23 24.03
CA LEU A 62 10.28 30.59 25.06
C LEU A 62 11.11 30.25 26.30
N LEU A 63 12.22 29.52 26.12
CA LEU A 63 13.13 29.11 27.22
C LEU A 63 13.69 30.33 27.94
N TYR A 64 14.16 31.32 27.18
CA TYR A 64 14.66 32.58 27.76
C TYR A 64 13.58 33.27 28.58
N SER A 65 12.36 33.37 28.06
CA SER A 65 11.23 34.02 28.75
C SER A 65 10.88 33.32 30.06
N VAL A 66 10.79 31.98 30.03
CA VAL A 66 10.51 31.17 31.23
C VAL A 66 11.63 31.33 32.27
N MET A 67 12.87 31.24 31.85
CA MET A 67 14.03 31.35 32.77
C MET A 67 14.20 32.74 33.38
N ARG A 68 13.86 33.77 32.63
CA ARG A 68 14.13 35.18 33.04
C ARG A 68 12.95 35.85 33.69
N HIS A 69 11.71 35.49 33.33
CA HIS A 69 10.50 36.17 33.75
C HIS A 69 9.52 35.25 34.51
N SER A 70 9.95 34.03 34.90
CA SER A 70 9.16 33.18 35.78
C SER A 70 9.20 33.78 37.19
N THR A 71 8.15 34.47 37.56
CA THR A 71 7.92 35.01 38.91
C THR A 71 6.78 34.22 39.52
N GLY A 72 6.91 33.83 40.80
CA GLY A 72 5.85 33.09 41.51
C GLY A 72 4.59 33.91 41.80
N ASP A 73 4.61 35.22 41.54
CA ASP A 73 3.53 36.16 41.79
C ASP A 73 3.12 36.87 40.47
N THR A 74 1.91 37.44 40.47
CA THR A 74 1.46 38.30 39.38
C THR A 74 2.44 39.43 39.13
N PRO A 75 2.78 39.72 37.86
CA PRO A 75 3.67 40.83 37.52
C PRO A 75 3.11 42.15 38.10
N PRO A 76 3.95 42.98 38.74
CA PRO A 76 3.50 44.22 39.34
C PRO A 76 3.02 45.26 38.33
N GLU A 77 3.40 45.16 37.08
CA GLU A 77 3.03 46.06 36.00
C GLU A 77 2.88 45.31 34.70
N ASP A 78 1.96 45.74 33.84
CA ASP A 78 1.83 45.27 32.47
C ASP A 78 3.08 45.61 31.63
N GLY A 79 3.50 44.71 30.75
CA GLY A 79 4.58 45.00 29.85
C GLY A 79 4.26 46.17 28.88
N PRO A 80 5.32 46.82 28.32
CA PRO A 80 5.11 47.91 27.39
C PRO A 80 4.28 47.46 26.18
N ALA A 81 3.32 48.27 25.75
CA ALA A 81 2.52 48.00 24.58
C ALA A 81 3.44 47.94 23.33
N LEU A 82 3.57 46.72 22.77
CA LEU A 82 4.33 46.50 21.53
C LEU A 82 3.48 46.91 20.35
N HIS A 83 3.81 48.04 19.75
CA HIS A 83 3.19 48.46 18.50
C HIS A 83 4.10 48.03 17.36
N GLY A 84 3.57 47.34 16.35
CA GLY A 84 4.30 46.91 15.15
C GLY A 84 4.72 48.07 14.26
N ARG A 85 5.57 48.97 14.82
CA ARG A 85 6.08 50.16 14.14
C ARG A 85 7.58 50.00 13.88
N GLY A 86 8.07 50.71 12.85
CA GLY A 86 9.49 50.70 12.50
C GLY A 86 9.88 49.65 11.48
N LEU A 87 11.14 49.24 11.49
CA LEU A 87 11.74 48.34 10.48
C LEU A 87 11.38 46.84 10.69
N VAL A 88 11.02 46.45 11.92
CA VAL A 88 10.77 45.04 12.28
C VAL A 88 9.70 44.36 11.44
N PRO A 89 8.49 44.94 11.22
CA PRO A 89 7.49 44.33 10.35
C PRO A 89 7.97 44.13 8.90
N PHE A 90 8.76 45.06 8.38
CA PHE A 90 9.27 44.97 7.00
C PHE A 90 10.35 43.92 6.86
N ILE A 91 11.27 43.79 7.85
CA ILE A 91 12.25 42.69 7.89
C ILE A 91 11.53 41.35 7.98
N TRP A 92 10.56 41.24 8.90
CA TRP A 92 9.77 40.01 9.09
C TRP A 92 9.05 39.62 7.80
N LEU A 93 8.35 40.56 7.16
CA LEU A 93 7.67 40.33 5.89
C LEU A 93 8.66 39.93 4.78
N GLY A 94 9.79 40.62 4.68
CA GLY A 94 10.82 40.32 3.69
C GLY A 94 11.41 38.89 3.85
N VAL A 95 11.74 38.53 5.09
CA VAL A 95 12.26 37.18 5.39
C VAL A 95 11.23 36.09 5.11
N THR A 96 10.01 36.24 5.65
CA THR A 96 8.96 35.23 5.44
C THR A 96 8.56 35.10 3.98
N SER A 97 8.40 36.22 3.26
CA SER A 97 8.11 36.19 1.82
C SER A 97 9.25 35.57 1.01
N GLY A 98 10.50 35.88 1.37
CA GLY A 98 11.68 35.28 0.72
C GLY A 98 11.75 33.77 0.93
N LEU A 99 11.53 33.27 2.14
CA LEU A 99 11.47 31.84 2.44
C LEU A 99 10.30 31.16 1.70
N THR A 100 9.13 31.79 1.69
CA THR A 100 7.96 31.28 0.98
C THR A 100 8.22 31.15 -0.52
N LEU A 101 8.80 32.18 -1.13
CA LEU A 101 9.18 32.16 -2.56
C LEU A 101 10.22 31.07 -2.85
N LEU A 102 11.22 30.92 -1.98
CA LEU A 102 12.21 29.86 -2.11
C LEU A 102 11.54 28.48 -2.13
N ILE A 103 10.63 28.19 -1.17
CA ILE A 103 9.91 26.92 -1.06
C ILE A 103 8.98 26.71 -2.27
N ILE A 104 8.30 27.75 -2.76
CA ILE A 104 7.44 27.66 -3.95
C ILE A 104 8.27 27.29 -5.18
N ILE A 105 9.45 27.91 -5.37
CA ILE A 105 10.30 27.64 -6.54
C ILE A 105 10.95 26.26 -6.41
N TYR A 106 11.56 25.98 -5.28
CA TYR A 106 12.19 24.69 -4.96
C TYR A 106 11.91 24.32 -3.50
N PRO A 107 11.28 23.18 -3.21
CA PRO A 107 10.90 22.08 -4.12
C PRO A 107 9.55 22.26 -4.83
N GLY A 108 8.79 23.30 -4.52
CA GLY A 108 7.39 23.40 -4.94
C GLY A 108 7.18 23.20 -6.44
N LEU A 109 7.77 24.03 -7.30
CA LEU A 109 7.56 23.91 -8.75
C LEU A 109 8.43 22.84 -9.41
N THR A 110 9.68 22.70 -8.99
CA THR A 110 10.62 21.79 -9.65
C THR A 110 10.39 20.33 -9.24
N SER A 111 10.46 20.01 -7.95
CA SER A 111 10.31 18.62 -7.50
C SER A 111 8.88 18.12 -7.64
N LEU A 112 7.86 18.99 -7.41
CA LEU A 112 6.47 18.58 -7.64
C LEU A 112 6.25 18.19 -9.10
N SER A 113 6.75 18.97 -10.07
CA SER A 113 6.59 18.61 -11.48
C SER A 113 7.29 17.31 -11.85
N ALA A 114 8.43 17.00 -11.21
CA ALA A 114 9.13 15.74 -11.39
C ALA A 114 8.33 14.57 -10.80
N VAL A 115 7.78 14.72 -9.59
CA VAL A 115 7.02 13.67 -8.88
C VAL A 115 5.71 13.34 -9.59
N ILE A 116 4.94 14.36 -10.05
CA ILE A 116 3.64 14.15 -10.71
C ILE A 116 3.77 13.83 -12.21
N SER A 117 4.98 13.89 -12.79
CA SER A 117 5.17 13.52 -14.19
C SER A 117 4.82 12.05 -14.40
N ASP A 118 3.87 11.81 -15.31
CA ASP A 118 3.55 10.48 -15.77
C ASP A 118 4.39 10.16 -17.03
N GLU A 119 4.98 8.96 -17.05
CA GLU A 119 5.65 8.48 -18.24
C GLU A 119 4.62 7.99 -19.26
N SER A 120 4.56 8.65 -20.41
CA SER A 120 3.61 8.32 -21.48
C SER A 120 3.83 6.93 -22.11
N ASN A 121 4.97 6.31 -21.85
CA ASN A 121 5.32 4.98 -22.36
C ASN A 121 6.14 4.23 -21.29
N PRO A 122 5.50 3.72 -20.21
CA PRO A 122 6.20 2.98 -19.17
C PRO A 122 6.70 1.62 -19.70
N ASP A 123 7.79 1.13 -19.12
CA ASP A 123 8.32 -0.20 -19.45
C ASP A 123 7.42 -1.32 -18.91
N LEU A 124 6.74 -1.07 -17.78
CA LEU A 124 5.84 -1.99 -17.11
C LEU A 124 4.61 -1.25 -16.60
N VAL A 125 3.43 -1.84 -16.77
CA VAL A 125 2.19 -1.43 -16.10
C VAL A 125 1.82 -2.47 -15.07
N VAL A 126 1.50 -2.02 -13.85
CA VAL A 126 0.93 -2.86 -12.79
C VAL A 126 -0.39 -2.24 -12.37
N GLU A 127 -1.48 -2.94 -12.64
CA GLU A 127 -2.79 -2.58 -12.12
C GLU A 127 -2.91 -3.08 -10.69
N VAL A 128 -3.29 -2.17 -9.79
CA VAL A 128 -3.39 -2.44 -8.35
C VAL A 128 -4.83 -2.25 -7.91
N THR A 129 -5.46 -3.30 -7.44
CA THR A 129 -6.82 -3.25 -6.92
C THR A 129 -6.84 -3.52 -5.42
N GLY A 130 -7.38 -2.55 -4.66
CA GLY A 130 -7.63 -2.71 -3.23
C GLY A 130 -9.04 -3.24 -2.99
N PHE A 131 -9.18 -4.19 -2.05
CA PHE A 131 -10.46 -4.67 -1.53
C PHE A 131 -10.28 -5.11 -0.06
N GLN A 132 -11.34 -5.22 0.68
CA GLN A 132 -11.29 -5.53 2.13
C GLN A 132 -10.93 -6.99 2.39
N TRP A 133 -9.72 -7.33 2.83
CA TRP A 133 -8.57 -6.49 3.25
C TRP A 133 -7.31 -7.03 2.60
N GLN A 134 -7.26 -6.99 1.26
CA GLN A 134 -6.19 -7.56 0.45
C GLN A 134 -5.84 -6.65 -0.74
N TRP A 135 -4.75 -6.98 -1.40
CA TRP A 135 -4.30 -6.36 -2.63
C TRP A 135 -4.26 -7.38 -3.76
N GLN A 136 -4.66 -6.94 -4.95
CA GLN A 136 -4.48 -7.65 -6.21
C GLN A 136 -3.51 -6.87 -7.09
N PHE A 137 -2.61 -7.58 -7.73
CA PHE A 137 -1.65 -7.03 -8.70
C PHE A 137 -1.81 -7.74 -10.04
N THR A 138 -2.22 -7.00 -11.05
CA THR A 138 -2.33 -7.51 -12.42
C THR A 138 -1.23 -6.91 -13.28
N TYR A 139 -0.57 -7.75 -14.05
CA TYR A 139 0.47 -7.39 -15.03
C TYR A 139 -0.06 -7.65 -16.43
N PRO A 140 -0.75 -6.68 -17.06
CA PRO A 140 -1.49 -6.91 -18.30
C PRO A 140 -0.62 -7.39 -19.47
N GLN A 141 0.63 -6.90 -19.55
CA GLN A 141 1.55 -7.28 -20.63
C GLN A 141 2.08 -8.72 -20.47
N GLN A 142 2.09 -9.29 -19.27
CA GLN A 142 2.57 -10.62 -18.94
C GLN A 142 1.46 -11.65 -18.77
N ASP A 143 0.20 -11.22 -18.75
CA ASP A 143 -0.98 -12.05 -18.46
C ASP A 143 -0.85 -12.75 -17.08
N ILE A 144 -0.43 -11.97 -16.06
CA ILE A 144 -0.24 -12.45 -14.68
C ILE A 144 -1.19 -11.72 -13.76
N ASN A 145 -1.83 -12.46 -12.85
CA ASN A 145 -2.70 -11.94 -11.81
C ASN A 145 -2.33 -12.55 -10.46
N ILE A 146 -1.90 -11.71 -9.51
CA ILE A 146 -1.53 -12.09 -8.14
C ILE A 146 -2.57 -11.53 -7.19
N ILE A 147 -3.25 -12.40 -6.46
CA ILE A 147 -4.29 -12.01 -5.50
C ILE A 147 -3.90 -12.51 -4.12
N GLY A 148 -3.95 -11.61 -3.13
CA GLY A 148 -3.79 -11.97 -1.74
C GLY A 148 -5.02 -12.65 -1.16
N THR A 149 -4.78 -13.58 -0.23
CA THR A 149 -5.81 -14.16 0.62
C THR A 149 -5.52 -13.82 2.08
N PRO A 150 -6.47 -13.99 3.01
CA PRO A 150 -6.22 -13.77 4.44
C PRO A 150 -5.09 -14.64 5.03
N ASP A 151 -4.79 -15.77 4.38
CA ASP A 151 -3.81 -16.76 4.82
C ASP A 151 -2.50 -16.67 4.02
N ASP A 152 -2.49 -15.93 2.89
CA ASP A 152 -1.32 -15.79 2.02
C ASP A 152 -1.13 -14.32 1.59
N ILE A 153 -0.04 -13.73 2.05
CA ILE A 153 0.30 -12.33 1.74
C ILE A 153 0.90 -12.28 0.34
N PRO A 154 0.29 -11.56 -0.62
CA PRO A 154 0.78 -11.52 -2.00
C PRO A 154 2.11 -10.76 -2.08
N GLU A 155 2.92 -11.11 -3.08
CA GLU A 155 4.16 -10.40 -3.38
C GLU A 155 4.07 -9.71 -4.74
N MET A 156 4.30 -8.40 -4.76
CA MET A 156 4.43 -7.61 -5.97
C MET A 156 5.90 -7.59 -6.40
N VAL A 157 6.20 -8.11 -7.60
CA VAL A 157 7.57 -8.22 -8.13
C VAL A 157 7.81 -7.14 -9.19
N LEU A 158 8.89 -6.39 -9.05
CA LEU A 158 9.23 -5.26 -9.92
C LEU A 158 10.67 -5.35 -10.41
N PRO A 159 10.96 -5.04 -11.68
CA PRO A 159 12.32 -4.95 -12.17
C PRO A 159 12.98 -3.63 -11.73
N VAL A 160 14.26 -3.70 -11.31
CA VAL A 160 15.06 -2.54 -10.98
C VAL A 160 15.39 -1.73 -12.25
N GLU A 161 15.54 -0.41 -12.12
CA GLU A 161 15.89 0.52 -13.22
C GLU A 161 14.90 0.54 -14.41
N ARG A 162 13.70 -0.03 -14.24
CA ARG A 162 12.61 0.03 -15.23
C ARG A 162 11.54 1.02 -14.78
N SER A 163 10.97 1.72 -15.72
CA SER A 163 9.85 2.62 -15.50
C SER A 163 8.58 1.81 -15.25
N VAL A 164 8.01 1.95 -14.07
CA VAL A 164 6.78 1.26 -13.66
C VAL A 164 5.67 2.28 -13.46
N ARG A 165 4.54 2.04 -14.12
CA ARG A 165 3.31 2.77 -13.92
C ARG A 165 2.34 1.90 -13.13
N PHE A 166 1.91 2.39 -11.99
CA PHE A 166 0.86 1.78 -11.19
C PHE A 166 -0.48 2.45 -11.50
N GLU A 167 -1.48 1.66 -11.88
CA GLU A 167 -2.87 2.07 -12.07
C GLU A 167 -3.68 1.52 -10.92
N ILE A 168 -4.07 2.40 -9.98
CA ILE A 168 -4.57 2.01 -8.67
C ILE A 168 -6.06 2.32 -8.57
N THR A 169 -6.84 1.35 -8.13
CA THR A 169 -8.30 1.48 -7.90
C THR A 169 -8.74 0.67 -6.68
N SER A 170 -9.99 0.80 -6.31
CA SER A 170 -10.67 -0.02 -5.31
C SER A 170 -12.02 -0.50 -5.83
N VAL A 171 -12.48 -1.65 -5.35
CA VAL A 171 -13.79 -2.23 -5.72
C VAL A 171 -14.86 -2.02 -4.64
N ASP A 172 -14.47 -1.63 -3.42
CA ASP A 172 -15.40 -1.53 -2.27
C ASP A 172 -15.31 -0.18 -1.56
N VAL A 173 -14.33 0.03 -0.68
CA VAL A 173 -14.16 1.26 0.11
C VAL A 173 -12.86 1.97 -0.27
N LEU A 174 -12.60 3.12 0.32
CA LEU A 174 -11.31 3.80 0.16
C LEU A 174 -10.18 2.99 0.82
N HIS A 175 -9.10 2.79 0.08
CA HIS A 175 -7.80 2.32 0.56
C HIS A 175 -6.73 3.31 0.15
N SER A 176 -5.48 3.12 0.57
CA SER A 176 -4.36 3.91 0.07
C SER A 176 -3.15 3.01 -0.15
N PHE A 177 -2.69 2.95 -1.39
CA PHE A 177 -1.51 2.20 -1.80
C PHE A 177 -0.26 2.96 -1.36
N TRP A 178 0.49 2.39 -0.43
CA TRP A 178 1.70 3.00 0.11
C TRP A 178 2.84 2.00 0.15
N VAL A 179 3.94 2.32 -0.54
CA VAL A 179 5.21 1.61 -0.41
C VAL A 179 6.20 2.51 0.31
N PRO A 180 6.49 2.28 1.61
CA PRO A 180 7.38 3.12 2.40
C PRO A 180 8.76 3.33 1.78
N ALA A 181 9.36 2.29 1.19
CA ALA A 181 10.65 2.37 0.51
C ALA A 181 10.66 3.30 -0.72
N PHE A 182 9.50 3.54 -1.34
CA PHE A 182 9.38 4.46 -2.48
C PHE A 182 9.02 5.89 -2.08
N LEU A 183 8.72 6.13 -0.79
CA LEU A 183 8.28 7.41 -0.22
C LEU A 183 7.03 7.98 -0.90
N MET A 184 6.24 7.16 -1.57
CA MET A 184 5.04 7.56 -2.30
C MET A 184 3.81 6.79 -1.81
N LYS A 185 2.70 7.50 -1.70
CA LYS A 185 1.38 6.90 -1.50
C LYS A 185 0.32 7.63 -2.32
N ILE A 186 -0.70 6.89 -2.70
CA ILE A 186 -1.88 7.43 -3.37
C ILE A 186 -3.11 6.61 -2.99
N ASP A 187 -4.27 7.27 -2.97
CA ASP A 187 -5.51 6.61 -2.59
C ASP A 187 -6.04 5.73 -3.72
N ALA A 188 -6.51 4.54 -3.34
CA ALA A 188 -7.28 3.63 -4.17
C ALA A 188 -8.76 3.95 -3.95
N VAL A 189 -9.40 4.52 -4.96
CA VAL A 189 -10.75 5.10 -4.86
C VAL A 189 -11.73 4.30 -5.70
N PRO A 190 -12.87 3.86 -5.14
CA PRO A 190 -13.91 3.17 -5.91
C PRO A 190 -14.38 4.00 -7.10
N GLY A 191 -14.39 3.38 -8.29
CA GLY A 191 -14.83 4.00 -9.54
C GLY A 191 -13.88 5.03 -10.15
N MET A 192 -12.65 5.14 -9.61
CA MET A 192 -11.60 6.02 -10.13
C MET A 192 -10.28 5.27 -10.20
N THR A 193 -9.52 5.46 -11.29
CA THR A 193 -8.14 5.00 -11.39
C THR A 193 -7.19 6.15 -11.08
N THR A 194 -6.38 6.00 -10.05
CA THR A 194 -5.29 6.92 -9.70
C THR A 194 -3.97 6.36 -10.22
N ILE A 195 -2.99 7.22 -10.50
CA ILE A 195 -1.76 6.81 -11.17
C ILE A 195 -0.54 7.31 -10.39
N ILE A 196 0.43 6.41 -10.21
CA ILE A 196 1.80 6.73 -9.80
C ILE A 196 2.74 6.09 -10.82
N SER A 197 3.72 6.85 -11.31
CA SER A 197 4.82 6.34 -12.12
C SER A 197 6.14 6.58 -11.39
N LEU A 198 6.98 5.56 -11.30
CA LEU A 198 8.30 5.63 -10.67
C LEU A 198 9.25 4.58 -11.28
N ARG A 199 10.52 4.71 -10.97
CA ARG A 199 11.58 3.77 -11.31
C ARG A 199 12.24 3.27 -10.02
N PRO A 200 12.13 1.96 -9.65
CA PRO A 200 12.88 1.40 -8.53
C PRO A 200 14.39 1.50 -8.80
N THR A 201 15.18 1.98 -7.82
CA THR A 201 16.63 2.22 -8.00
C THR A 201 17.52 1.21 -7.30
N LYS A 202 16.95 0.32 -6.46
CA LYS A 202 17.71 -0.68 -5.69
C LYS A 202 16.96 -2.00 -5.66
N THR A 203 17.70 -3.10 -5.82
CA THR A 203 17.15 -4.45 -5.59
C THR A 203 16.99 -4.73 -4.10
N GLY A 204 15.98 -5.51 -3.74
CA GLY A 204 15.69 -5.95 -2.37
C GLY A 204 14.33 -6.61 -2.26
N THR A 205 14.06 -7.22 -1.12
CA THR A 205 12.79 -7.88 -0.81
C THR A 205 12.32 -7.47 0.57
N PHE A 206 11.08 -7.77 0.92
CA PHE A 206 10.57 -7.57 2.28
C PHE A 206 11.45 -8.22 3.37
N LEU A 207 12.08 -9.36 3.07
CA LEU A 207 12.97 -10.04 4.02
C LEU A 207 14.28 -9.30 4.28
N THR A 208 14.77 -8.53 3.30
CA THR A 208 16.00 -7.74 3.44
C THR A 208 15.74 -6.33 3.95
N ASP A 209 14.58 -5.77 3.61
CA ASP A 209 14.12 -4.45 4.06
C ASP A 209 12.60 -4.44 4.22
N SER A 210 12.13 -4.40 5.46
CA SER A 210 10.71 -4.38 5.79
C SER A 210 9.95 -3.15 5.25
N MET A 211 10.63 -2.13 4.71
CA MET A 211 10.02 -1.00 4.02
C MET A 211 9.58 -1.34 2.59
N LEU A 212 10.08 -2.45 2.02
CA LEU A 212 9.62 -3.03 0.75
C LEU A 212 8.33 -3.85 0.98
N ARG A 213 7.26 -3.14 1.28
CA ARG A 213 5.90 -3.66 1.41
C ARG A 213 4.88 -2.67 0.89
N VAL A 214 3.78 -3.15 0.39
CA VAL A 214 2.56 -2.37 0.26
C VAL A 214 1.84 -2.40 1.61
N GLN A 215 1.43 -1.26 2.10
CA GLN A 215 0.61 -1.14 3.31
C GLN A 215 -0.57 -0.22 3.02
N CYS A 216 -1.76 -0.62 3.42
CA CYS A 216 -2.92 0.27 3.36
C CYS A 216 -2.72 1.45 4.31
N ALA A 217 -2.86 2.67 3.78
CA ALA A 217 -2.67 3.93 4.51
C ALA A 217 -3.94 4.79 4.59
N GLU A 218 -5.13 4.20 4.32
CA GLU A 218 -6.45 4.79 4.50
C GLU A 218 -7.36 3.82 5.24
N LEU A 219 -8.07 4.29 6.29
CA LEU A 219 -8.88 3.44 7.15
C LEU A 219 -10.01 2.75 6.36
N CYS A 220 -9.88 1.45 6.17
CA CYS A 220 -10.76 0.62 5.34
C CYS A 220 -11.56 -0.44 6.13
N GLY A 221 -11.59 -0.37 7.46
CA GLY A 221 -12.38 -1.27 8.32
C GLY A 221 -11.55 -2.13 9.27
N LEU A 222 -12.11 -3.28 9.67
CA LEU A 222 -11.64 -4.06 10.83
C LEU A 222 -10.20 -4.57 10.70
N ARG A 223 -9.78 -5.03 9.53
CA ARG A 223 -8.43 -5.57 9.26
C ARG A 223 -7.50 -4.58 8.56
N HIS A 224 -7.81 -3.29 8.61
CA HIS A 224 -6.99 -2.24 8.01
C HIS A 224 -5.49 -2.37 8.34
N SER A 225 -5.14 -2.66 9.58
CA SER A 225 -3.75 -2.75 10.03
C SER A 225 -2.97 -3.96 9.47
N THR A 226 -3.67 -4.97 8.98
CA THR A 226 -3.08 -6.20 8.42
C THR A 226 -3.16 -6.25 6.89
N MET A 227 -3.82 -5.26 6.24
CA MET A 227 -3.91 -5.18 4.79
C MET A 227 -2.57 -4.74 4.20
N ALA A 228 -1.78 -5.71 3.79
CA ALA A 228 -0.41 -5.54 3.29
C ALA A 228 -0.10 -6.52 2.17
N ALA A 229 0.96 -6.20 1.40
CA ALA A 229 1.60 -7.10 0.45
C ALA A 229 3.13 -6.94 0.55
N HIS A 230 3.88 -7.97 0.19
CA HIS A 230 5.33 -7.88 0.06
C HIS A 230 5.69 -7.19 -1.26
N VAL A 231 6.87 -6.60 -1.31
CA VAL A 231 7.46 -6.04 -2.53
C VAL A 231 8.84 -6.65 -2.73
N ALA A 232 9.08 -7.19 -3.90
CA ALA A 232 10.39 -7.61 -4.34
C ALA A 232 10.83 -6.74 -5.53
N VAL A 233 11.95 -6.06 -5.41
CA VAL A 233 12.62 -5.37 -6.51
C VAL A 233 13.80 -6.24 -6.93
N VAL A 234 13.73 -6.77 -8.15
CA VAL A 234 14.66 -7.79 -8.65
C VAL A 234 15.40 -7.30 -9.89
N THR A 235 16.44 -8.01 -10.30
CA THR A 235 17.11 -7.73 -11.59
C THR A 235 16.18 -8.05 -12.76
N GLU A 236 16.46 -7.53 -13.94
CA GLU A 236 15.71 -7.82 -15.17
C GLU A 236 15.60 -9.33 -15.43
N GLN A 237 16.70 -10.04 -15.29
CA GLN A 237 16.74 -11.49 -15.51
C GLN A 237 15.85 -12.24 -14.51
N GLU A 238 15.91 -11.90 -13.22
CA GLU A 238 15.06 -12.51 -12.18
C GLU A 238 13.58 -12.18 -12.41
N PHE A 239 13.27 -11.00 -12.93
CA PHE A 239 11.91 -10.64 -13.31
C PHE A 239 11.39 -11.49 -14.48
N GLU A 240 12.20 -11.68 -15.53
CA GLU A 240 11.84 -12.53 -16.66
C GLU A 240 11.67 -14.02 -16.24
N GLU A 241 12.52 -14.51 -15.35
CA GLU A 241 12.41 -15.85 -14.76
C GLU A 241 11.11 -15.99 -13.94
N TRP A 242 10.79 -15.02 -13.09
CA TRP A 242 9.56 -14.98 -12.33
C TRP A 242 8.31 -14.95 -13.25
N VAL A 243 8.32 -14.16 -14.32
CA VAL A 243 7.23 -14.12 -15.31
C VAL A 243 7.04 -15.51 -15.94
N ALA A 244 8.11 -16.17 -16.35
CA ALA A 244 8.04 -17.51 -16.94
C ALA A 244 7.47 -18.55 -15.94
N ASP A 245 7.87 -18.47 -14.67
CA ASP A 245 7.38 -19.36 -13.62
C ASP A 245 5.89 -19.15 -13.37
N GLN A 246 5.41 -17.89 -13.28
CA GLN A 246 3.99 -17.57 -13.10
C GLN A 246 3.14 -18.07 -14.29
N GLN A 247 3.62 -17.87 -15.51
CA GLN A 247 2.95 -18.35 -16.72
C GLN A 247 2.91 -19.87 -16.79
N ALA A 248 3.97 -20.55 -16.33
CA ALA A 248 4.00 -22.01 -16.26
C ALA A 248 3.02 -22.56 -15.22
N LEU A 249 2.87 -21.88 -14.07
CA LEU A 249 1.88 -22.23 -13.06
C LEU A 249 0.46 -22.10 -13.59
N SER A 250 0.17 -21.01 -14.31
CA SER A 250 -1.14 -20.79 -14.94
C SER A 250 -1.43 -21.80 -16.05
N ALA A 251 -0.46 -22.16 -16.86
CA ALA A 251 -0.60 -23.16 -17.92
C ALA A 251 -0.71 -24.61 -17.40
N GLY A 252 -0.15 -24.90 -16.22
CA GLY A 252 -0.21 -26.22 -15.57
C GLY A 252 -1.55 -26.54 -14.92
N ALA A 253 -2.47 -25.60 -14.82
CA ALA A 253 -3.80 -25.75 -14.27
C ALA A 253 -4.82 -26.30 -15.30
N GLU A 254 -4.38 -27.18 -16.24
CA GLU A 254 -5.26 -27.80 -17.21
C GLU A 254 -6.24 -28.75 -16.50
N GLN A 255 -7.50 -28.39 -16.49
CA GLN A 255 -8.55 -29.19 -15.83
C GLN A 255 -8.88 -30.45 -16.66
N PRO A 256 -9.25 -31.56 -15.99
CA PRO A 256 -9.69 -32.76 -16.70
C PRO A 256 -10.86 -32.45 -17.64
N THR A 257 -10.89 -33.11 -18.79
CA THR A 257 -12.01 -32.97 -19.71
C THR A 257 -13.25 -33.67 -19.14
N PRO A 258 -14.45 -33.02 -19.18
CA PRO A 258 -15.68 -33.65 -18.71
C PRO A 258 -15.99 -34.96 -19.45
N VAL A 259 -16.36 -36.00 -18.69
CA VAL A 259 -16.80 -37.28 -19.28
C VAL A 259 -18.33 -37.33 -19.40
N THR A 260 -18.84 -38.11 -20.32
CA THR A 260 -20.29 -38.29 -20.49
C THR A 260 -20.89 -38.91 -19.23
N GLY A 261 -21.86 -38.23 -18.60
CA GLY A 261 -22.53 -38.71 -17.39
C GLY A 261 -21.93 -38.16 -16.10
N ALA A 262 -21.04 -37.18 -16.19
CA ALA A 262 -20.59 -36.41 -15.02
C ALA A 262 -21.76 -35.72 -14.28
N GLN A 263 -21.65 -35.57 -12.98
CA GLN A 263 -22.62 -34.83 -12.17
C GLN A 263 -22.38 -33.32 -12.35
N GLU A 264 -23.40 -32.58 -12.75
CA GLU A 264 -23.26 -31.13 -13.03
C GLU A 264 -23.92 -30.31 -11.94
N PHE A 265 -23.19 -29.30 -11.43
CA PHE A 265 -23.67 -28.34 -10.44
C PHE A 265 -23.26 -26.93 -10.83
N THR A 266 -24.03 -25.96 -10.34
CA THR A 266 -23.71 -24.55 -10.52
C THR A 266 -23.78 -23.86 -9.16
N ILE A 267 -22.78 -23.04 -8.85
CA ILE A 267 -22.75 -22.13 -7.72
C ILE A 267 -22.61 -20.72 -8.25
N VAL A 268 -23.40 -19.81 -7.72
CA VAL A 268 -23.33 -18.38 -8.07
C VAL A 268 -22.79 -17.62 -6.88
N SER A 269 -21.86 -16.71 -7.11
CA SER A 269 -21.50 -15.68 -6.13
C SER A 269 -22.09 -14.34 -6.53
N GLU A 270 -22.81 -13.72 -5.58
CA GLU A 270 -23.42 -12.40 -5.72
C GLU A 270 -23.45 -11.72 -4.35
N ASP A 271 -23.07 -10.43 -4.28
CA ASP A 271 -22.95 -9.67 -3.03
C ASP A 271 -21.99 -10.33 -2.01
N SER A 272 -20.91 -10.97 -2.49
CA SER A 272 -19.92 -11.72 -1.69
C SER A 272 -20.54 -12.85 -0.84
N LEU A 273 -21.54 -13.53 -1.37
CA LEU A 273 -22.18 -14.71 -0.80
C LEU A 273 -22.34 -15.79 -1.89
N PHE A 274 -22.29 -17.05 -1.50
CA PHE A 274 -22.75 -18.16 -2.35
C PHE A 274 -24.26 -18.27 -2.30
N ASP A 275 -24.88 -18.62 -3.41
CA ASP A 275 -26.33 -18.88 -3.50
C ASP A 275 -26.77 -20.20 -2.85
N VAL A 276 -25.79 -21.09 -2.54
CA VAL A 276 -25.99 -22.36 -1.88
C VAL A 276 -24.94 -22.58 -0.78
N ASP A 277 -25.35 -23.18 0.32
CA ASP A 277 -24.52 -23.55 1.47
C ASP A 277 -24.33 -25.07 1.63
N GLU A 278 -25.06 -25.88 0.86
CA GLU A 278 -24.96 -27.33 0.83
C GLU A 278 -25.08 -27.88 -0.59
N ILE A 279 -24.14 -28.76 -0.98
CA ILE A 279 -24.12 -29.49 -2.25
C ILE A 279 -24.07 -30.97 -1.96
N GLN A 280 -24.85 -31.79 -2.69
CA GLN A 280 -24.83 -33.23 -2.58
C GLN A 280 -24.37 -33.86 -3.90
N VAL A 281 -23.38 -34.76 -3.82
CA VAL A 281 -22.86 -35.52 -4.97
C VAL A 281 -22.83 -37.02 -4.64
N GLU A 282 -22.98 -37.85 -5.66
CA GLU A 282 -22.80 -39.29 -5.55
C GLU A 282 -21.30 -39.63 -5.49
N ALA A 283 -20.91 -40.56 -4.61
CA ALA A 283 -19.55 -41.09 -4.60
C ALA A 283 -19.26 -41.85 -5.89
N SER A 284 -18.03 -41.83 -6.31
CA SER A 284 -17.55 -42.42 -7.56
C SER A 284 -18.22 -41.83 -8.79
N GLY A 285 -17.52 -40.91 -9.43
CA GLY A 285 -17.92 -40.26 -10.68
C GLY A 285 -17.25 -38.90 -10.79
N GLN A 286 -17.24 -38.38 -11.98
CA GLN A 286 -16.71 -37.03 -12.23
C GLN A 286 -17.79 -35.99 -11.91
N VAL A 287 -17.37 -34.92 -11.27
CA VAL A 287 -18.18 -33.74 -10.98
C VAL A 287 -17.73 -32.60 -11.88
N VAL A 288 -18.69 -31.95 -12.49
CA VAL A 288 -18.49 -30.70 -13.25
C VAL A 288 -19.15 -29.57 -12.49
N MET A 289 -18.36 -28.74 -11.87
CA MET A 289 -18.83 -27.56 -11.12
C MET A 289 -18.69 -26.32 -12.00
N THR A 290 -19.78 -25.60 -12.21
CA THR A 290 -19.78 -24.28 -12.82
C THR A 290 -19.84 -23.24 -11.71
N PHE A 291 -18.81 -22.44 -11.59
CA PHE A 291 -18.76 -21.31 -10.66
C PHE A 291 -19.00 -20.01 -11.44
N ASP A 292 -20.08 -19.29 -11.13
CA ASP A 292 -20.51 -18.06 -11.79
C ASP A 292 -20.30 -16.88 -10.83
N ASN A 293 -19.16 -16.19 -10.93
CA ASN A 293 -18.89 -14.98 -10.17
C ASN A 293 -19.54 -13.77 -10.87
N ARG A 294 -20.59 -13.22 -10.26
CA ARG A 294 -21.35 -12.06 -10.77
C ARG A 294 -20.92 -10.73 -10.17
N ASP A 295 -20.09 -10.75 -9.13
CA ASP A 295 -19.64 -9.54 -8.45
C ASP A 295 -18.61 -8.80 -9.29
N ALA A 296 -19.03 -7.67 -9.88
CA ALA A 296 -18.19 -6.91 -10.80
C ALA A 296 -16.88 -6.44 -10.12
N ALA A 297 -15.74 -6.84 -10.71
CA ALA A 297 -14.39 -6.55 -10.26
C ALA A 297 -14.01 -7.11 -8.86
N VAL A 298 -14.90 -7.85 -8.18
CA VAL A 298 -14.58 -8.51 -6.91
C VAL A 298 -14.04 -9.91 -7.18
N PRO A 299 -12.84 -10.25 -6.64
CA PRO A 299 -12.25 -11.56 -6.83
C PRO A 299 -12.92 -12.61 -5.93
N HIS A 300 -13.33 -13.71 -6.53
CA HIS A 300 -13.84 -14.89 -5.85
C HIS A 300 -13.28 -16.16 -6.46
N ASN A 301 -13.30 -17.24 -5.66
CA ASN A 301 -13.16 -18.61 -6.13
C ASN A 301 -14.14 -19.52 -5.39
N TRP A 302 -14.23 -20.75 -5.83
CA TRP A 302 -14.79 -21.86 -5.10
C TRP A 302 -13.71 -22.92 -4.91
N ALA A 303 -13.46 -23.34 -3.65
CA ALA A 303 -12.46 -24.36 -3.35
C ALA A 303 -13.00 -25.32 -2.27
N VAL A 304 -12.83 -26.64 -2.47
CA VAL A 304 -13.29 -27.68 -1.54
C VAL A 304 -12.12 -28.34 -0.84
N TYR A 305 -12.24 -28.56 0.47
CA TYR A 305 -11.22 -29.07 1.38
C TYR A 305 -11.72 -30.27 2.15
N GLU A 306 -10.81 -31.08 2.70
CA GLU A 306 -11.19 -32.21 3.57
C GLU A 306 -11.99 -31.77 4.80
N SER A 307 -11.71 -30.58 5.33
CA SER A 307 -12.42 -30.02 6.50
C SER A 307 -12.16 -28.49 6.59
N GLU A 308 -12.92 -27.80 7.42
CA GLU A 308 -12.69 -26.40 7.77
C GLU A 308 -11.31 -26.20 8.41
N GLU A 309 -10.83 -27.16 9.23
CA GLU A 309 -9.49 -27.09 9.81
C GLU A 309 -8.40 -27.20 8.73
N ALA A 310 -8.55 -28.09 7.75
CA ALA A 310 -7.64 -28.19 6.62
C ALA A 310 -7.59 -26.88 5.81
N ALA A 311 -8.75 -26.29 5.51
CA ALA A 311 -8.86 -25.03 4.82
C ALA A 311 -8.16 -23.87 5.55
N THR A 312 -8.29 -23.81 6.89
CA THR A 312 -7.71 -22.71 7.71
C THR A 312 -6.23 -22.91 8.05
N SER A 313 -5.72 -24.12 7.97
CA SER A 313 -4.30 -24.45 8.25
C SER A 313 -3.39 -24.41 7.01
N GLY A 314 -3.90 -23.96 5.86
CA GLY A 314 -3.14 -23.90 4.60
C GLY A 314 -3.03 -25.24 3.88
N GLY A 315 -3.97 -26.16 4.12
CA GLY A 315 -4.08 -27.43 3.39
C GLY A 315 -4.41 -27.17 1.91
N ALA A 316 -3.93 -28.02 1.02
CA ALA A 316 -4.28 -27.96 -0.39
C ALA A 316 -5.77 -28.30 -0.60
N PRO A 317 -6.49 -27.60 -1.47
CA PRO A 317 -7.86 -27.97 -1.82
C PRO A 317 -7.88 -29.28 -2.62
N ILE A 318 -8.94 -30.05 -2.45
CA ILE A 318 -9.23 -31.26 -3.26
C ILE A 318 -9.53 -30.84 -4.71
N ALA A 319 -10.30 -29.76 -4.87
CA ALA A 319 -10.59 -29.13 -6.16
C ALA A 319 -10.92 -27.65 -5.93
N GLY A 320 -10.73 -26.82 -6.93
CA GLY A 320 -11.09 -25.41 -6.85
C GLY A 320 -10.93 -24.69 -8.17
N SER A 321 -11.49 -23.49 -8.25
CA SER A 321 -11.29 -22.57 -9.36
C SER A 321 -10.12 -21.63 -9.05
N PRO A 322 -9.48 -21.05 -10.08
CA PRO A 322 -8.63 -19.88 -9.91
C PRO A 322 -9.41 -18.74 -9.25
N ILE A 323 -8.68 -17.89 -8.49
CA ILE A 323 -9.26 -16.64 -7.96
C ILE A 323 -9.30 -15.63 -9.10
N GLU A 324 -10.49 -15.21 -9.52
CA GLU A 324 -10.68 -14.25 -10.60
C GLU A 324 -11.75 -13.22 -10.26
N SER A 325 -11.52 -11.99 -10.74
CA SER A 325 -12.49 -10.90 -10.59
C SER A 325 -13.67 -11.09 -11.54
N GLY A 326 -14.90 -10.95 -11.01
CA GLY A 326 -16.10 -11.07 -11.81
C GLY A 326 -16.41 -9.84 -12.68
N PRO A 327 -17.36 -9.93 -13.63
CA PRO A 327 -18.15 -11.14 -13.89
C PRO A 327 -17.36 -12.19 -14.69
N VAL A 328 -17.30 -13.41 -14.20
CA VAL A 328 -16.61 -14.52 -14.86
C VAL A 328 -17.29 -15.85 -14.52
N THR A 329 -17.34 -16.76 -15.48
CA THR A 329 -17.83 -18.12 -15.26
C THR A 329 -16.68 -19.09 -15.49
N GLN A 330 -16.43 -19.95 -14.49
CA GLN A 330 -15.35 -20.93 -14.48
C GLN A 330 -15.94 -22.34 -14.37
N THR A 331 -15.31 -23.30 -15.02
CA THR A 331 -15.70 -24.71 -14.93
C THR A 331 -14.61 -25.49 -14.22
N ILE A 332 -14.97 -26.20 -13.15
CA ILE A 332 -14.07 -27.04 -12.36
C ILE A 332 -14.50 -28.49 -12.58
N VAL A 333 -13.56 -29.34 -12.98
CA VAL A 333 -13.80 -30.76 -13.20
C VAL A 333 -12.92 -31.56 -12.25
N PHE A 334 -13.55 -32.41 -11.44
CA PHE A 334 -12.81 -33.24 -10.45
C PHE A 334 -13.54 -34.56 -10.22
N ASP A 335 -12.81 -35.54 -9.72
CA ASP A 335 -13.40 -36.82 -9.30
C ASP A 335 -14.01 -36.65 -7.88
N ALA A 336 -15.25 -37.13 -7.71
CA ALA A 336 -15.90 -37.10 -6.40
C ALA A 336 -15.01 -37.82 -5.37
N PRO A 337 -14.73 -37.21 -4.21
CA PRO A 337 -13.98 -37.88 -3.16
C PRO A 337 -14.77 -39.02 -2.52
N GLU A 338 -14.16 -39.76 -1.59
CA GLU A 338 -14.83 -40.83 -0.83
C GLU A 338 -16.06 -40.31 -0.11
N PRO A 339 -17.07 -41.19 0.19
CA PRO A 339 -18.24 -40.78 0.95
C PRO A 339 -17.90 -40.06 2.25
N GLY A 340 -18.45 -38.89 2.45
CA GLY A 340 -18.12 -38.03 3.59
C GLY A 340 -18.65 -36.61 3.45
N THR A 341 -18.35 -35.80 4.45
CA THR A 341 -18.71 -34.37 4.50
C THR A 341 -17.45 -33.55 4.34
N TYR A 342 -17.41 -32.70 3.36
CA TYR A 342 -16.29 -31.84 2.98
C TYR A 342 -16.69 -30.37 3.12
N PHE A 343 -15.70 -29.52 3.34
CA PHE A 343 -15.91 -28.08 3.50
C PHE A 343 -15.53 -27.35 2.22
N PHE A 344 -16.38 -26.43 1.75
CA PHE A 344 -15.98 -25.51 0.68
C PHE A 344 -16.07 -24.06 1.13
N ARG A 345 -15.23 -23.22 0.52
CA ARG A 345 -15.20 -21.79 0.77
C ARG A 345 -14.71 -20.98 -0.44
N CYS A 346 -14.88 -19.66 -0.38
CA CYS A 346 -14.07 -18.73 -1.13
C CYS A 346 -12.81 -18.39 -0.31
N ASP A 347 -11.61 -18.52 -0.88
CA ASP A 347 -10.36 -18.25 -0.17
C ASP A 347 -10.14 -16.75 0.10
N VAL A 348 -10.78 -15.89 -0.68
CA VAL A 348 -10.76 -14.44 -0.48
C VAL A 348 -11.71 -14.02 0.65
N HIS A 349 -12.86 -14.70 0.78
CA HIS A 349 -13.90 -14.40 1.78
C HIS A 349 -14.21 -15.60 2.69
N PRO A 350 -13.20 -16.15 3.40
CA PRO A 350 -13.30 -17.46 4.07
C PRO A 350 -14.28 -17.53 5.24
N THR A 351 -14.81 -16.39 5.70
CA THR A 351 -15.73 -16.32 6.84
C THR A 351 -17.20 -16.11 6.45
N THR A 352 -17.44 -15.68 5.22
CA THR A 352 -18.81 -15.34 4.74
C THR A 352 -19.27 -16.23 3.58
N MET A 353 -18.33 -16.69 2.76
CA MET A 353 -18.60 -17.53 1.59
C MET A 353 -18.14 -18.97 1.89
N THR A 354 -18.97 -19.73 2.59
CA THR A 354 -18.66 -21.10 3.03
C THR A 354 -19.86 -22.02 2.85
N GLY A 355 -19.58 -23.32 2.79
CA GLY A 355 -20.62 -24.35 2.73
C GLY A 355 -20.05 -25.75 2.87
N VAL A 356 -20.91 -26.74 2.64
CA VAL A 356 -20.64 -28.16 2.83
C VAL A 356 -20.92 -28.95 1.53
N LEU A 357 -19.97 -29.80 1.15
CA LEU A 357 -20.16 -30.79 0.10
C LEU A 357 -20.36 -32.18 0.74
N GLU A 358 -21.56 -32.74 0.59
CA GLU A 358 -21.88 -34.10 1.04
C GLU A 358 -21.70 -35.08 -0.13
N VAL A 359 -20.84 -36.08 0.08
CA VAL A 359 -20.60 -37.17 -0.86
C VAL A 359 -21.27 -38.45 -0.29
N ARG A 360 -22.16 -39.05 -1.07
CA ARG A 360 -22.95 -40.19 -0.65
C ARG A 360 -22.65 -41.45 -1.45
#